data_ffcdb81bfec36a991ecc29ceb22aa714
#
_entry.id   ffcdb81bfec36a991ecc29ceb22aa714
#
_cell.length_a   1.000
_cell.length_b   1.000
_cell.length_c   1.000
_cell.angle_alpha   90.00
_cell.angle_beta   90.00
_cell.angle_gamma   90.00
#
_symmetry.space_group_name_H-M   'P 1'
#
loop_
_entity.id
_entity.type
_entity.pdbx_description
1 polymer ?
#
loop_
_entity_poly.entity_id
_entity_poly.type
_entity_poly.pdbx_seq_one_letter_code
_entity_poly.pdbx_strand_id
1 'polypeptide(L)'
;MRDVFIIADSILSPLGFTAAENFDKLQKAVSGIKMHVDVAMSDVPFYASLFENGEGIINNPSGFTKFEQLLIASVTDTLKNCAVDPADKKTILIISTTKGN
;
A
#
# COMPACT_ATOMS: atom_id res chain seq x y z
N MET A 1 -16.69 -7.75 28.37
CA MET A 1 -15.80 -7.31 27.27
C MET A 1 -16.57 -7.44 25.96
N ARG A 2 -16.54 -6.44 25.13
CA ARG A 2 -17.11 -6.51 23.79
C ARG A 2 -16.11 -7.15 22.84
N ASP A 3 -16.61 -8.04 21.98
CA ASP A 3 -15.77 -8.64 20.96
C ASP A 3 -15.41 -7.60 19.88
N VAL A 4 -14.20 -7.71 19.37
CA VAL A 4 -13.69 -6.88 18.28
C VAL A 4 -13.33 -7.79 17.10
N PHE A 5 -13.77 -7.43 15.92
CA PHE A 5 -13.59 -8.23 14.72
C PHE A 5 -12.82 -7.47 13.65
N ILE A 6 -11.95 -8.18 12.93
CA ILE A 6 -11.37 -7.71 11.67
C ILE A 6 -12.30 -8.19 10.55
N ILE A 7 -12.88 -7.27 9.81
CA ILE A 7 -13.88 -7.58 8.78
C ILE A 7 -13.36 -7.44 7.35
N ALA A 8 -12.25 -6.73 7.17
CA ALA A 8 -11.55 -6.61 5.90
C ALA A 8 -10.11 -6.18 6.14
N ASP A 9 -9.26 -6.46 5.18
CA ASP A 9 -7.86 -6.06 5.17
C ASP A 9 -7.41 -5.69 3.76
N SER A 10 -6.25 -5.03 3.68
CA SER A 10 -5.54 -4.79 2.42
C SER A 10 -4.06 -4.65 2.70
N ILE A 11 -3.24 -5.16 1.80
CA ILE A 11 -1.79 -4.95 1.78
C ILE A 11 -1.42 -4.46 0.39
N LEU A 12 -0.80 -3.29 0.36
CA LEU A 12 -0.27 -2.68 -0.86
C LEU A 12 1.25 -2.59 -0.75
N SER A 13 1.95 -3.29 -1.62
CA SER A 13 3.41 -3.30 -1.66
C SER A 13 3.91 -3.47 -3.08
N PRO A 14 5.22 -3.33 -3.34
CA PRO A 14 5.79 -3.67 -4.65
C PRO A 14 5.59 -5.13 -5.09
N LEU A 15 5.15 -6.02 -4.22
CA LEU A 15 4.85 -7.41 -4.54
C LEU A 15 3.40 -7.66 -4.97
N GLY A 16 2.49 -6.74 -4.67
CA GLY A 16 1.09 -6.89 -5.02
C GLY A 16 0.21 -5.78 -4.44
N PHE A 17 -1.00 -5.67 -4.95
CA PHE A 17 -1.95 -4.61 -4.61
C PHE A 17 -3.11 -5.09 -3.73
N THR A 18 -3.10 -6.37 -3.38
CA THR A 18 -4.07 -6.98 -2.47
C THR A 18 -3.33 -7.83 -1.42
N ALA A 19 -4.01 -8.14 -0.33
CA ALA A 19 -3.48 -9.06 0.67
C ALA A 19 -3.21 -10.45 0.07
N ALA A 20 -4.10 -10.94 -0.80
CA ALA A 20 -3.96 -12.23 -1.47
C ALA A 20 -2.72 -12.30 -2.37
N GLU A 21 -2.47 -11.28 -3.18
CA GLU A 21 -1.28 -11.20 -4.05
C GLU A 21 0.01 -11.19 -3.24
N ASN A 22 0.07 -10.40 -2.17
CA ASN A 22 1.22 -10.35 -1.27
C ASN A 22 1.46 -11.70 -0.58
N PHE A 23 0.39 -12.35 -0.12
CA PHE A 23 0.48 -13.66 0.52
C PHE A 23 0.97 -14.74 -0.45
N ASP A 24 0.50 -14.75 -1.69
CA ASP A 24 0.97 -15.66 -2.73
C ASP A 24 2.48 -15.52 -2.98
N LYS A 25 2.97 -14.28 -3.08
CA LYS A 25 4.40 -14.00 -3.23
C LYS A 25 5.20 -14.47 -2.02
N LEU A 26 4.68 -14.23 -0.82
CA LEU A 26 5.31 -14.68 0.42
C LEU A 26 5.42 -16.20 0.47
N GLN A 27 4.36 -16.93 0.12
CA GLN A 27 4.37 -18.40 0.07
C GLN A 27 5.39 -18.94 -0.96
N LYS A 28 5.60 -18.23 -2.04
CA LYS A 28 6.58 -18.59 -3.11
C LYS A 28 8.00 -18.11 -2.80
N ALA A 29 8.23 -17.53 -1.63
CA ALA A 29 9.51 -16.95 -1.22
C ALA A 29 10.04 -15.89 -2.21
N VAL A 30 9.15 -15.14 -2.86
CA VAL A 30 9.51 -14.05 -3.77
C VAL A 30 9.81 -12.80 -2.95
N SER A 31 10.99 -12.22 -3.16
CA SER A 31 11.39 -10.94 -2.57
C SER A 31 11.16 -9.79 -3.57
N GLY A 32 10.69 -8.66 -3.07
CA GLY A 32 10.62 -7.42 -3.84
C GLY A 32 11.94 -6.65 -3.88
N ILE A 33 12.93 -7.08 -3.11
CA ILE A 33 14.24 -6.42 -3.06
C ILE A 33 15.03 -6.74 -4.32
N LYS A 34 15.41 -5.71 -5.05
CA LYS A 34 16.23 -5.78 -6.28
C LYS A 34 17.35 -4.77 -6.22
N MET A 35 18.44 -5.04 -6.95
CA MET A 35 19.49 -4.05 -7.16
C MET A 35 19.01 -2.98 -8.15
N HIS A 36 19.21 -1.73 -7.78
CA HIS A 36 18.88 -0.57 -8.60
C HIS A 36 20.14 0.22 -8.92
N VAL A 37 20.20 0.73 -10.16
CA VAL A 37 21.20 1.69 -10.61
C VAL A 37 20.43 2.92 -11.10
N ASP A 38 20.27 3.90 -10.23
CA ASP A 38 19.55 5.13 -10.53
C ASP A 38 20.30 6.30 -9.91
N VAL A 39 21.00 7.05 -10.75
CA VAL A 39 21.83 8.18 -10.32
C VAL A 39 21.05 9.33 -9.71
N ALA A 40 19.74 9.41 -9.95
CA ALA A 40 18.88 10.41 -9.31
C ALA A 40 18.60 10.07 -7.84
N MET A 41 18.72 8.80 -7.47
CA MET A 41 18.50 8.32 -6.10
C MET A 41 19.80 8.10 -5.33
N SER A 42 20.84 7.60 -5.99
CA SER A 42 22.13 7.30 -5.36
C SER A 42 23.27 7.27 -6.39
N ASP A 43 24.44 7.74 -5.98
CA ASP A 43 25.66 7.68 -6.79
C ASP A 43 26.21 6.26 -6.95
N VAL A 44 25.77 5.34 -6.10
CA VAL A 44 26.19 3.94 -6.11
C VAL A 44 24.97 3.00 -6.25
N PRO A 45 25.16 1.81 -6.84
CA PRO A 45 24.10 0.80 -6.86
C PRO A 45 23.60 0.47 -5.45
N PHE A 46 22.31 0.24 -5.32
CA PHE A 46 21.68 -0.06 -4.03
C PHE A 46 20.58 -1.12 -4.18
N TYR A 47 20.26 -1.78 -3.06
CA TYR A 47 19.16 -2.74 -2.99
C TYR A 47 17.96 -2.09 -2.31
N ALA A 48 16.80 -2.20 -2.94
CA ALA A 48 15.52 -1.71 -2.40
C ALA A 48 14.34 -2.46 -3.00
N SER A 49 13.23 -2.43 -2.30
CA SER A 49 11.93 -2.83 -2.82
C SER A 49 11.17 -1.56 -3.20
N LEU A 50 11.05 -1.30 -4.50
CA LEU A 50 10.44 -0.10 -5.03
C LEU A 50 9.21 -0.44 -5.87
N PHE A 51 8.21 0.45 -5.83
CA PHE A 51 7.11 0.42 -6.80
C PHE A 51 7.66 0.82 -8.18
N GLU A 52 7.33 0.03 -9.19
CA GLU A 52 7.73 0.34 -10.56
C GLU A 52 6.91 1.52 -11.12
N ASN A 53 7.54 2.33 -11.94
CA ASN A 53 6.88 3.45 -12.60
C ASN A 53 5.86 2.93 -13.63
N GLY A 54 4.65 3.47 -13.60
CA GLY A 54 3.57 3.12 -14.55
C GLY A 54 2.56 2.11 -14.05
N GLU A 55 2.74 1.56 -12.87
CA GLU A 55 1.66 0.80 -12.24
C GLU A 55 0.56 1.78 -11.79
N GLY A 56 -0.66 1.57 -12.28
CA GLY A 56 -1.79 2.53 -12.30
C GLY A 56 -2.23 3.18 -10.98
N ILE A 57 -1.53 2.92 -9.89
CA ILE A 57 -1.80 3.50 -8.58
C ILE A 57 -1.21 4.91 -8.46
N ILE A 58 -0.13 5.21 -9.19
CA ILE A 58 0.64 6.45 -9.04
C ILE A 58 0.36 7.45 -10.17
N ASN A 59 -0.65 7.20 -10.98
CA ASN A 59 -1.04 8.06 -12.09
C ASN A 59 -2.26 8.94 -11.76
N ASN A 60 -2.33 9.45 -10.55
CA ASN A 60 -3.40 10.37 -10.21
C ASN A 60 -2.98 11.82 -10.52
N PRO A 61 -3.58 12.46 -11.53
CA PRO A 61 -3.28 13.84 -11.89
C PRO A 61 -3.75 14.88 -10.86
N SER A 62 -4.37 14.46 -9.76
CA SER A 62 -5.00 15.36 -8.78
C SER A 62 -4.05 16.00 -7.78
N GLY A 63 -2.71 15.84 -7.92
CA GLY A 63 -1.74 16.50 -7.08
C GLY A 63 -1.48 15.86 -5.71
N PHE A 64 -1.99 14.67 -5.46
CA PHE A 64 -1.67 13.91 -4.26
C PHE A 64 -0.23 13.41 -4.27
N THR A 65 0.42 13.38 -3.11
CA THR A 65 1.74 12.76 -2.94
C THR A 65 1.66 11.25 -3.17
N LYS A 66 2.80 10.61 -3.42
CA LYS A 66 2.87 9.15 -3.57
C LYS A 66 2.30 8.42 -2.34
N PHE A 67 2.64 8.88 -1.15
CA PHE A 67 2.11 8.31 0.10
C PHE A 67 0.59 8.39 0.17
N GLU A 68 0.02 9.55 -0.14
CA GLU A 68 -1.44 9.74 -0.16
C GLU A 68 -2.12 8.84 -1.19
N GLN A 69 -1.55 8.71 -2.38
CA GLN A 69 -2.08 7.83 -3.42
C GLN A 69 -2.10 6.36 -3.00
N LEU A 70 -1.02 5.89 -2.39
CA LEU A 70 -0.92 4.53 -1.87
C LEU A 70 -1.92 4.28 -0.73
N LEU A 71 -2.07 5.24 0.17
CA LEU A 71 -3.02 5.17 1.27
C LEU A 71 -4.47 5.11 0.75
N ILE A 72 -4.83 5.98 -0.18
CA ILE A 72 -6.16 6.01 -0.80
C ILE A 72 -6.45 4.69 -1.51
N ALA A 73 -5.50 4.16 -2.27
CA ALA A 73 -5.65 2.89 -2.96
C ALA A 73 -5.88 1.72 -2.00
N SER A 74 -5.12 1.66 -0.91
CA SER A 74 -5.26 0.62 0.12
C SER A 74 -6.60 0.69 0.86
N VAL A 75 -7.01 1.88 1.27
CA VAL A 75 -8.31 2.10 1.93
C VAL A 75 -9.46 1.77 0.98
N THR A 76 -9.37 2.18 -0.29
CA THR A 76 -10.39 1.88 -1.30
C THR A 76 -10.54 0.37 -1.51
N ASP A 77 -9.44 -0.37 -1.60
CA ASP A 77 -9.48 -1.83 -1.71
C ASP A 77 -10.15 -2.48 -0.50
N THR A 78 -9.80 -2.04 0.70
CA THR A 78 -10.42 -2.53 1.95
C THR A 78 -11.91 -2.28 1.98
N LEU A 79 -12.36 -1.09 1.61
CA LEU A 79 -13.78 -0.71 1.63
C LEU A 79 -14.62 -1.47 0.61
N LYS A 80 -14.03 -1.93 -0.49
CA LYS A 80 -14.74 -2.79 -1.46
C LYS A 80 -15.14 -4.14 -0.89
N ASN A 81 -14.42 -4.60 0.12
CA ASN A 81 -14.56 -5.94 0.71
C ASN A 81 -15.34 -5.94 2.03
N CYS A 82 -15.95 -4.84 2.41
CA CYS A 82 -16.74 -4.73 3.63
C CYS A 82 -17.90 -3.74 3.45
N ALA A 83 -18.82 -3.75 4.41
CA ALA A 83 -20.00 -2.89 4.43
C ALA A 83 -19.84 -1.64 5.33
N VAL A 84 -18.61 -1.25 5.64
CA VAL A 84 -18.35 -0.05 6.45
C VAL A 84 -18.65 1.20 5.64
N ASP A 85 -19.44 2.11 6.22
CA ASP A 85 -19.64 3.44 5.68
C ASP A 85 -18.58 4.39 6.27
N PRO A 86 -17.63 4.88 5.44
CA PRO A 86 -16.58 5.79 5.93
C PRO A 86 -17.12 7.17 6.37
N ALA A 87 -18.35 7.51 5.98
CA ALA A 87 -18.99 8.77 6.38
C ALA A 87 -19.83 8.64 7.66
N ASP A 88 -20.00 7.44 8.20
CA ASP A 88 -20.72 7.26 9.46
C ASP A 88 -19.96 7.93 10.61
N LYS A 89 -20.70 8.66 11.44
CA LYS A 89 -20.15 9.37 12.62
C LYS A 89 -19.48 8.46 13.65
N LYS A 90 -19.76 7.16 13.61
CA LYS A 90 -19.15 6.13 14.47
C LYS A 90 -17.89 5.51 13.83
N THR A 91 -17.57 5.86 12.59
CA THR A 91 -16.36 5.42 11.91
C THR A 91 -15.24 6.39 12.20
N ILE A 92 -14.08 5.87 12.62
CA ILE A 92 -12.86 6.65 12.79
C ILE A 92 -11.75 6.07 11.92
N LEU A 93 -10.95 6.95 11.34
CA LEU A 93 -9.75 6.59 10.60
C LEU A 93 -8.53 6.85 11.48
N ILE A 94 -7.71 5.82 11.66
CA ILE A 94 -6.44 5.94 12.37
C ILE A 94 -5.32 5.68 11.39
N ILE A 95 -4.41 6.65 11.22
CA ILE A 95 -3.24 6.54 10.35
C ILE A 95 -1.99 6.52 11.21
N SER A 96 -1.14 5.52 10.98
CA SER A 96 0.17 5.43 11.62
C SER A 96 1.25 5.27 10.55
N THR A 97 2.32 6.04 10.65
CA THR A 97 3.43 6.02 9.70
C THR A 97 4.73 6.32 10.42
N THR A 98 5.84 5.77 9.92
CA THR A 98 7.19 6.06 10.44
C THR A 98 7.83 7.27 9.76
N LYS A 99 7.41 7.61 8.57
CA LYS A 99 8.02 8.67 7.74
C LYS A 99 7.03 9.76 7.34
N GLY A 100 5.74 9.42 7.15
CA GLY A 100 4.76 10.33 6.57
C GLY A 100 5.02 10.61 5.09
N ASN A 101 4.63 11.77 4.70
CA ASN A 101 4.89 12.27 3.34
C ASN A 101 6.36 12.67 3.15
#